data_e5e44b688f146ef3e1258004b385afd1
#
_entry.id   e5e44b688f146ef3e1258004b385afd1
#
_cell.length_a   1.000
_cell.length_b   1.000
_cell.length_c   1.000
_cell.angle_alpha   90.00
_cell.angle_beta   90.00
_cell.angle_gamma   90.00
#
_symmetry.space_group_name_H-M   'P 1'
#
loop_
_entity.id
_entity.type
_entity.pdbx_description
1 polymer ?
#
loop_
_entity_poly.entity_id
_entity_poly.type
_entity_poly.pdbx_seq_one_letter_code
_entity_poly.pdbx_strand_id
1 'polypeptide(L)'
;MSGIDCGGSVRCKLVAIVWSAMALATAETASAQVPGGCNTPASQRTTEIGCYLSGSEDMGPLPSQVWWHLYHYPTRAAAEAVKGPQGIVIESFGKVWLYTIAEAGWRPSGGERVAVIGPLSTKAGIRYIARYMEAVFPPGMHTSVHHHPGPEAWYVIAGTQCLETPAGIIVARAGEGAVVPEGPPMRLSSVGNEMRRSVLLVLHDASHPWVHPATDWEPKGACPK
;
A
#
# COMPACT_ATOMS: atom_id res chain seq x y z
N MET A 1 42.59 -28.19 -80.82
CA MET A 1 41.41 -28.76 -81.49
C MET A 1 40.22 -28.34 -80.61
N SER A 2 39.27 -27.63 -81.28
CA SER A 2 37.85 -27.42 -80.96
C SER A 2 37.57 -26.89 -79.53
N GLY A 3 37.20 -25.72 -79.26
CA GLY A 3 36.14 -24.94 -79.88
C GLY A 3 34.75 -25.35 -79.39
N ILE A 4 34.09 -24.65 -78.49
CA ILE A 4 32.69 -24.30 -78.57
C ILE A 4 32.38 -23.15 -77.63
N ASP A 5 31.90 -22.14 -78.28
CA ASP A 5 31.31 -20.93 -77.74
C ASP A 5 29.86 -21.25 -77.31
N CYS A 6 29.43 -20.72 -76.21
CA CYS A 6 28.00 -20.55 -75.92
C CYS A 6 27.77 -19.35 -75.02
N GLY A 7 27.38 -18.26 -75.67
CA GLY A 7 26.83 -17.11 -75.02
C GLY A 7 25.49 -17.37 -74.37
N GLY A 8 25.26 -16.79 -73.23
CA GLY A 8 23.97 -16.85 -72.57
C GLY A 8 23.99 -15.98 -71.29
N SER A 9 23.56 -14.75 -71.49
CA SER A 9 23.37 -13.80 -70.40
C SER A 9 22.29 -14.31 -69.43
N VAL A 10 22.72 -14.91 -68.32
CA VAL A 10 21.83 -15.23 -67.18
C VAL A 10 22.06 -14.18 -66.09
N ARG A 11 21.14 -13.25 -65.99
CA ARG A 11 21.07 -12.32 -64.89
C ARG A 11 20.68 -13.06 -63.60
N CYS A 12 21.64 -13.37 -62.75
CA CYS A 12 21.35 -13.81 -61.37
C CYS A 12 20.74 -12.68 -60.59
N LYS A 13 19.46 -12.77 -60.32
CA LYS A 13 18.78 -11.90 -59.32
C LYS A 13 19.19 -12.40 -57.94
N LEU A 14 20.06 -11.68 -57.27
CA LEU A 14 20.34 -11.84 -55.85
C LEU A 14 19.07 -11.42 -55.10
N VAL A 15 18.35 -12.40 -54.53
CA VAL A 15 17.26 -12.17 -53.59
C VAL A 15 17.93 -11.93 -52.23
N ALA A 16 18.03 -10.69 -51.84
CA ALA A 16 18.44 -10.34 -50.49
C ALA A 16 17.31 -10.66 -49.51
N ILE A 17 17.49 -11.73 -48.76
CA ILE A 17 16.59 -12.07 -47.64
C ILE A 17 16.93 -11.14 -46.50
N VAL A 18 16.11 -10.11 -46.30
CA VAL A 18 16.21 -9.23 -45.14
C VAL A 18 15.60 -9.96 -43.95
N TRP A 19 16.43 -10.46 -43.07
CA TRP A 19 16.01 -10.96 -41.76
C TRP A 19 15.69 -9.75 -40.87
N SER A 20 14.41 -9.42 -40.77
CA SER A 20 13.94 -8.48 -39.75
C SER A 20 14.02 -9.16 -38.38
N ALA A 21 15.09 -8.88 -37.65
CA ALA A 21 15.19 -9.25 -36.24
C ALA A 21 14.13 -8.42 -35.47
N MET A 22 13.01 -9.04 -35.16
CA MET A 22 12.00 -8.48 -34.27
C MET A 22 12.59 -8.54 -32.86
N ALA A 23 13.18 -7.44 -32.39
CA ALA A 23 13.58 -7.29 -31.00
C ALA A 23 12.31 -7.28 -30.15
N LEU A 24 12.02 -8.38 -29.46
CA LEU A 24 11.06 -8.36 -28.35
C LEU A 24 11.67 -7.48 -27.24
N ALA A 25 11.23 -6.24 -27.18
CA ALA A 25 11.46 -5.42 -26.02
C ALA A 25 10.66 -6.04 -24.86
N THR A 26 11.35 -6.75 -23.99
CA THR A 26 10.81 -7.10 -22.67
C THR A 26 10.67 -5.77 -21.94
N ALA A 27 9.43 -5.29 -21.80
CA ALA A 27 9.14 -4.19 -20.91
C ALA A 27 9.44 -4.68 -19.49
N GLU A 28 10.64 -4.39 -19.00
CA GLU A 28 10.91 -4.44 -17.57
C GLU A 28 9.94 -3.45 -16.93
N THR A 29 8.95 -3.98 -16.20
CA THR A 29 8.08 -3.18 -15.35
C THR A 29 8.95 -2.65 -14.22
N ALA A 30 9.56 -1.47 -14.45
CA ALA A 30 10.21 -0.74 -13.39
C ALA A 30 9.17 -0.59 -12.27
N SER A 31 9.46 -1.16 -11.10
CA SER A 31 8.66 -0.96 -9.89
C SER A 31 8.62 0.55 -9.64
N ALA A 32 7.54 1.19 -10.06
CA ALA A 32 7.39 2.62 -9.91
C ALA A 32 7.34 2.89 -8.39
N GLN A 33 8.30 3.68 -7.92
CA GLN A 33 8.34 4.10 -6.53
C GLN A 33 7.01 4.80 -6.20
N VAL A 34 6.33 4.37 -5.15
CA VAL A 34 5.04 4.94 -4.75
C VAL A 34 5.19 6.43 -4.47
N PRO A 35 4.51 7.33 -5.21
CA PRO A 35 4.57 8.76 -4.96
C PRO A 35 4.25 9.09 -3.51
N GLY A 36 4.97 10.08 -2.94
CA GLY A 36 4.84 10.47 -1.54
C GLY A 36 5.57 9.54 -0.56
N GLY A 37 5.81 8.27 -0.92
CA GLY A 37 6.54 7.29 -0.11
C GLY A 37 6.03 7.13 1.30
N CYS A 38 4.73 7.49 1.55
CA CYS A 38 4.08 7.52 2.85
C CYS A 38 4.74 8.45 3.92
N ASN A 39 5.70 9.28 3.51
CA ASN A 39 6.37 10.25 4.39
C ASN A 39 5.95 11.70 4.09
N THR A 40 5.63 12.00 2.83
CA THR A 40 5.16 13.33 2.44
C THR A 40 3.80 13.60 3.10
N PRO A 41 3.63 14.72 3.81
CA PRO A 41 2.34 15.10 4.36
C PRO A 41 1.25 15.18 3.28
N ALA A 42 0.05 14.71 3.58
CA ALA A 42 -1.08 14.75 2.65
C ALA A 42 -1.42 16.17 2.17
N SER A 43 -1.16 17.19 3.01
CA SER A 43 -1.30 18.61 2.65
C SER A 43 -0.28 19.11 1.62
N GLN A 44 0.80 18.36 1.39
CA GLN A 44 1.88 18.72 0.44
C GLN A 44 1.86 17.84 -0.81
N ARG A 45 0.83 17.00 -0.98
CA ARG A 45 0.74 16.15 -2.16
C ARG A 45 0.60 16.97 -3.45
N THR A 46 1.30 16.53 -4.50
CA THR A 46 1.24 17.12 -5.84
C THR A 46 0.45 16.26 -6.82
N THR A 47 0.08 15.04 -6.43
CA THR A 47 -0.75 14.10 -7.18
C THR A 47 -1.68 13.35 -6.23
N GLU A 48 -2.85 12.94 -6.74
CA GLU A 48 -3.76 12.09 -5.96
C GLU A 48 -3.19 10.68 -5.76
N ILE A 49 -2.54 10.12 -6.80
CA ILE A 49 -1.94 8.78 -6.76
C ILE A 49 -0.72 8.79 -5.83
N GLY A 50 -0.67 7.83 -4.92
CA GLY A 50 0.44 7.68 -4.00
C GLY A 50 0.02 7.27 -2.60
N CYS A 51 0.98 7.35 -1.67
CA CYS A 51 0.78 7.16 -0.24
C CYS A 51 1.32 8.39 0.51
N TYR A 52 0.50 8.98 1.38
CA TYR A 52 0.78 10.24 2.06
C TYR A 52 0.52 10.14 3.56
N LEU A 53 1.35 10.83 4.34
CA LEU A 53 1.20 10.93 5.79
C LEU A 53 0.03 11.87 6.12
N SER A 54 -0.99 11.35 6.77
CA SER A 54 -2.16 12.11 7.22
C SER A 54 -2.02 12.63 8.64
N GLY A 55 -1.21 11.94 9.48
CA GLY A 55 -0.93 12.33 10.84
C GLY A 55 -0.02 11.34 11.57
N SER A 56 0.49 11.78 12.73
CA SER A 56 1.31 10.93 13.60
C SER A 56 1.11 11.34 15.05
N GLU A 57 0.99 10.35 15.95
CA GLU A 57 0.80 10.57 17.38
C GLU A 57 1.71 9.64 18.20
N ASP A 58 2.24 10.19 19.28
CA ASP A 58 2.98 9.41 20.27
C ASP A 58 1.99 8.76 21.23
N MET A 59 1.88 7.44 21.13
CA MET A 59 0.94 6.66 21.95
C MET A 59 1.50 6.28 23.31
N GLY A 60 2.82 6.44 23.52
CA GLY A 60 3.48 5.88 24.71
C GLY A 60 3.39 4.36 24.79
N PRO A 61 3.52 3.77 25.98
CA PRO A 61 3.26 2.35 26.22
C PRO A 61 1.78 2.02 26.08
N LEU A 62 1.49 0.90 25.45
CA LEU A 62 0.13 0.42 25.19
C LEU A 62 -0.14 -0.93 25.87
N PRO A 63 -1.42 -1.28 26.17
CA PRO A 63 -1.83 -2.63 26.53
C PRO A 63 -1.42 -3.64 25.45
N SER A 64 -1.29 -4.92 25.79
CA SER A 64 -0.86 -6.00 24.88
C SER A 64 -1.74 -6.20 23.65
N GLN A 65 -2.94 -5.72 23.68
CA GLN A 65 -3.88 -5.70 22.57
C GLN A 65 -4.68 -4.39 22.56
N VAL A 66 -4.73 -3.75 21.40
CA VAL A 66 -5.51 -2.55 21.16
C VAL A 66 -6.24 -2.67 19.83
N TRP A 67 -7.22 -1.81 19.61
CA TRP A 67 -8.00 -1.73 18.37
C TRP A 67 -7.94 -0.33 17.80
N TRP A 68 -7.92 -0.25 16.50
CA TRP A 68 -8.06 1.01 15.77
C TRP A 68 -9.54 1.25 15.50
N HIS A 69 -10.10 2.30 16.11
CA HIS A 69 -11.48 2.75 15.95
C HIS A 69 -11.53 3.88 14.93
N LEU A 70 -12.40 3.74 13.92
CA LEU A 70 -12.60 4.71 12.86
C LEU A 70 -14.04 5.24 12.94
N TYR A 71 -14.17 6.56 13.12
CA TYR A 71 -15.45 7.25 13.17
C TYR A 71 -15.46 8.45 12.23
N HIS A 72 -16.61 8.72 11.60
CA HIS A 72 -16.86 9.96 10.88
C HIS A 72 -17.59 10.95 11.78
N TYR A 73 -17.24 12.22 11.61
CA TYR A 73 -17.92 13.34 12.24
C TYR A 73 -18.32 14.39 11.20
N PRO A 74 -19.38 15.17 11.44
CA PRO A 74 -19.83 16.20 10.50
C PRO A 74 -18.84 17.36 10.41
N THR A 75 -18.09 17.65 11.48
CA THR A 75 -17.08 18.72 11.53
C THR A 75 -15.88 18.32 12.34
N ARG A 76 -14.73 18.94 12.06
CA ARG A 76 -13.50 18.81 12.88
C ARG A 76 -13.77 19.16 14.35
N ALA A 77 -14.47 20.26 14.60
CA ALA A 77 -14.77 20.72 15.97
C ALA A 77 -15.56 19.67 16.77
N ALA A 78 -16.54 18.98 16.12
CA ALA A 78 -17.30 17.92 16.78
C ALA A 78 -16.42 16.71 17.10
N ALA A 79 -15.50 16.34 16.24
CA ALA A 79 -14.54 15.25 16.49
C ALA A 79 -13.54 15.61 17.60
N GLU A 80 -12.97 16.81 17.57
CA GLU A 80 -12.00 17.30 18.59
C GLU A 80 -12.63 17.37 19.98
N ALA A 81 -13.91 17.73 20.08
CA ALA A 81 -14.62 17.81 21.36
C ALA A 81 -14.75 16.48 22.11
N VAL A 82 -14.63 15.34 21.38
CA VAL A 82 -14.80 13.99 21.95
C VAL A 82 -13.53 13.13 21.83
N LYS A 83 -12.48 13.71 21.25
CA LYS A 83 -11.18 13.05 21.07
C LYS A 83 -10.55 12.74 22.44
N GLY A 84 -10.27 11.46 22.68
CA GLY A 84 -9.49 11.02 23.83
C GLY A 84 -7.98 11.25 23.65
N PRO A 85 -7.17 10.92 24.67
CA PRO A 85 -5.72 11.16 24.64
C PRO A 85 -4.97 10.36 23.57
N GLN A 86 -5.53 9.23 23.09
CA GLN A 86 -4.96 8.39 22.04
C GLN A 86 -5.76 8.52 20.73
N GLY A 87 -6.43 9.65 20.55
CA GLY A 87 -7.21 9.97 19.36
C GLY A 87 -6.55 11.08 18.53
N ILE A 88 -6.78 11.04 17.22
CA ILE A 88 -6.40 12.10 16.28
C ILE A 88 -7.56 12.41 15.35
N VAL A 89 -7.75 13.67 15.00
CA VAL A 89 -8.73 14.11 14.00
C VAL A 89 -8.03 14.40 12.69
N ILE A 90 -8.42 13.67 11.64
CA ILE A 90 -7.82 13.73 10.30
C ILE A 90 -8.92 14.07 9.28
N GLU A 91 -8.60 14.94 8.33
CA GLU A 91 -9.43 15.17 7.14
C GLU A 91 -8.81 14.41 5.97
N SER A 92 -9.52 13.42 5.46
CA SER A 92 -9.07 12.58 4.37
C SER A 92 -10.26 12.11 3.54
N PHE A 93 -10.12 12.06 2.21
CA PHE A 93 -11.15 11.66 1.26
C PHE A 93 -12.47 12.40 1.43
N GLY A 94 -12.41 13.71 1.75
CA GLY A 94 -13.58 14.57 1.94
C GLY A 94 -14.41 14.26 3.19
N LYS A 95 -13.85 13.55 4.16
CA LYS A 95 -14.46 13.20 5.43
C LYS A 95 -13.62 13.68 6.60
N VAL A 96 -14.27 13.98 7.71
CA VAL A 96 -13.64 14.21 9.01
C VAL A 96 -13.63 12.88 9.75
N TRP A 97 -12.44 12.37 10.03
CA TRP A 97 -12.22 11.12 10.75
C TRP A 97 -11.75 11.41 12.17
N LEU A 98 -12.30 10.69 13.13
CA LEU A 98 -11.69 10.48 14.43
C LEU A 98 -11.10 9.07 14.44
N TYR A 99 -9.78 8.95 14.50
CA TYR A 99 -9.08 7.71 14.73
C TYR A 99 -8.69 7.62 16.19
N THR A 100 -8.92 6.47 16.81
CA THR A 100 -8.57 6.25 18.22
C THR A 100 -7.99 4.85 18.38
N ILE A 101 -6.92 4.74 19.15
CA ILE A 101 -6.35 3.47 19.59
C ILE A 101 -6.84 3.19 21.00
N ALA A 102 -7.65 2.14 21.19
CA ALA A 102 -8.27 1.84 22.48
C ALA A 102 -8.62 0.34 22.61
N GLU A 103 -9.22 -0.05 23.73
CA GLU A 103 -9.81 -1.39 23.91
C GLU A 103 -10.97 -1.64 22.94
N ALA A 104 -11.31 -2.91 22.68
CA ALA A 104 -12.34 -3.32 21.73
C ALA A 104 -13.71 -2.67 21.97
N GLY A 105 -14.06 -2.43 23.25
CA GLY A 105 -15.33 -1.88 23.68
C GLY A 105 -15.45 -0.35 23.60
N TRP A 106 -14.36 0.37 23.32
CA TRP A 106 -14.35 1.82 23.31
C TRP A 106 -15.37 2.43 22.33
N ARG A 107 -15.99 3.53 22.76
CA ARG A 107 -16.97 4.29 21.96
C ARG A 107 -16.82 5.78 22.29
N PRO A 108 -16.72 6.66 21.29
CA PRO A 108 -16.83 8.09 21.51
C PRO A 108 -18.30 8.50 21.68
N SER A 109 -18.52 9.71 22.16
CA SER A 109 -19.83 10.35 22.13
C SER A 109 -20.14 10.83 20.70
N GLY A 110 -21.25 10.38 20.13
CA GLY A 110 -21.67 10.72 18.76
C GLY A 110 -20.77 10.15 17.67
N GLY A 111 -20.91 10.70 16.47
CA GLY A 111 -20.21 10.21 15.28
C GLY A 111 -20.81 8.93 14.71
N GLU A 112 -20.48 8.67 13.45
CA GLU A 112 -20.83 7.45 12.74
C GLU A 112 -19.67 6.46 12.82
N ARG A 113 -19.89 5.28 13.39
CA ARG A 113 -18.86 4.24 13.42
C ARG A 113 -18.66 3.64 12.03
N VAL A 114 -17.44 3.80 11.49
CA VAL A 114 -17.06 3.22 10.20
C VAL A 114 -16.52 1.80 10.38
N ALA A 115 -15.51 1.63 11.25
CA ALA A 115 -14.89 0.33 11.48
C ALA A 115 -14.23 0.26 12.87
N VAL A 116 -13.98 -0.96 13.33
CA VAL A 116 -13.08 -1.30 14.44
C VAL A 116 -12.17 -2.39 13.94
N ILE A 117 -10.87 -2.13 13.87
CA ILE A 117 -9.88 -3.03 13.28
C ILE A 117 -8.88 -3.46 14.36
N GLY A 118 -8.69 -4.75 14.49
CA GLY A 118 -7.82 -5.34 15.50
C GLY A 118 -8.16 -6.80 15.77
N PRO A 119 -7.54 -7.44 16.78
CA PRO A 119 -6.56 -6.83 17.70
C PRO A 119 -5.23 -6.48 17.01
N LEU A 120 -4.65 -5.37 17.41
CA LEU A 120 -3.27 -4.98 17.13
C LEU A 120 -2.44 -5.43 18.33
N SER A 121 -1.55 -6.39 18.11
CA SER A 121 -0.69 -6.92 19.18
C SER A 121 0.48 -5.98 19.43
N THR A 122 0.68 -5.61 20.69
CA THR A 122 1.76 -4.75 21.17
C THR A 122 2.58 -5.46 22.23
N LYS A 123 3.78 -4.98 22.51
CA LYS A 123 4.69 -5.52 23.51
C LYS A 123 4.74 -4.61 24.74
N ALA A 124 4.73 -5.19 25.92
CA ALA A 124 4.84 -4.45 27.17
C ALA A 124 6.15 -3.65 27.25
N GLY A 125 6.10 -2.44 27.77
CA GLY A 125 7.28 -1.57 27.96
C GLY A 125 7.79 -0.89 26.70
N ILE A 126 7.26 -1.20 25.53
CA ILE A 126 7.59 -0.51 24.27
C ILE A 126 6.76 0.77 24.17
N ARG A 127 7.41 1.86 23.77
CA ARG A 127 6.76 3.12 23.40
C ARG A 127 6.40 3.05 21.91
N TYR A 128 5.15 3.31 21.58
CA TYR A 128 4.66 3.24 20.22
C TYR A 128 4.37 4.62 19.64
N ILE A 129 4.60 4.75 18.34
CA ILE A 129 4.13 5.86 17.52
C ILE A 129 3.09 5.31 16.55
N ALA A 130 1.93 5.96 16.49
CA ALA A 130 0.93 5.70 15.47
C ALA A 130 1.17 6.61 14.27
N ARG A 131 1.37 6.02 13.08
CA ARG A 131 1.44 6.74 11.81
C ARG A 131 0.20 6.45 11.01
N TYR A 132 -0.55 7.50 10.70
CA TYR A 132 -1.76 7.42 9.90
C TYR A 132 -1.48 7.91 8.49
N MET A 133 -1.90 7.16 7.51
CA MET A 133 -1.63 7.44 6.12
C MET A 133 -2.89 7.27 5.27
N GLU A 134 -2.91 7.91 4.13
CA GLU A 134 -3.90 7.71 3.08
C GLU A 134 -3.20 7.27 1.79
N ALA A 135 -3.82 6.37 1.04
CA ALA A 135 -3.24 5.88 -0.19
C ALA A 135 -4.28 5.74 -1.32
N VAL A 136 -3.87 6.14 -2.52
CA VAL A 136 -4.62 5.99 -3.76
C VAL A 136 -3.75 5.28 -4.77
N PHE A 137 -4.11 4.05 -5.11
CA PHE A 137 -3.35 3.22 -6.03
C PHE A 137 -4.21 2.80 -7.22
N PRO A 138 -3.78 3.06 -8.46
CA PRO A 138 -4.43 2.48 -9.63
C PRO A 138 -4.29 0.95 -9.65
N PRO A 139 -5.12 0.25 -10.42
CA PRO A 139 -4.99 -1.19 -10.64
C PRO A 139 -3.56 -1.60 -11.00
N GLY A 140 -3.05 -2.66 -10.38
CA GLY A 140 -1.71 -3.20 -10.60
C GLY A 140 -0.58 -2.47 -9.86
N MET A 141 -0.81 -1.29 -9.30
CA MET A 141 0.20 -0.60 -8.50
C MET A 141 0.44 -1.35 -7.18
N HIS A 142 1.70 -1.44 -6.78
CA HIS A 142 2.11 -2.13 -5.56
C HIS A 142 3.26 -1.42 -4.83
N THR A 143 3.46 -1.72 -3.57
CA THR A 143 4.61 -1.27 -2.78
C THR A 143 5.86 -2.09 -3.12
N SER A 144 7.03 -1.57 -2.81
CA SER A 144 8.23 -2.41 -2.64
C SER A 144 8.01 -3.38 -1.48
N VAL A 145 8.79 -4.45 -1.43
CA VAL A 145 8.77 -5.39 -0.31
C VAL A 145 9.37 -4.72 0.92
N HIS A 146 8.65 -4.77 2.03
CA HIS A 146 9.03 -4.13 3.29
C HIS A 146 8.41 -4.84 4.49
N HIS A 147 8.83 -4.44 5.69
CA HIS A 147 8.22 -4.85 6.96
C HIS A 147 8.19 -3.67 7.96
N HIS A 148 7.39 -3.81 9.02
CA HIS A 148 7.25 -2.82 10.07
C HIS A 148 7.67 -3.39 11.44
N PRO A 149 8.31 -2.56 12.31
CA PRO A 149 8.59 -2.91 13.70
C PRO A 149 7.36 -2.64 14.59
N GLY A 150 6.24 -3.28 14.24
CA GLY A 150 4.96 -3.18 14.89
C GLY A 150 3.82 -3.55 13.93
N PRO A 151 2.58 -3.70 14.41
CA PRO A 151 1.46 -4.09 13.58
C PRO A 151 1.03 -2.97 12.61
N GLU A 152 0.58 -3.37 11.43
CA GLU A 152 -0.10 -2.52 10.46
C GLU A 152 -1.59 -2.89 10.38
N ALA A 153 -2.43 -1.88 10.19
CA ALA A 153 -3.84 -2.05 9.87
C ALA A 153 -4.24 -1.14 8.72
N TRP A 154 -5.24 -1.55 7.96
CA TRP A 154 -5.85 -0.69 6.93
C TRP A 154 -7.34 -0.89 6.85
N TYR A 155 -8.02 0.14 6.31
CA TYR A 155 -9.42 0.11 5.92
C TYR A 155 -9.54 0.55 4.47
N VAL A 156 -10.19 -0.27 3.65
CA VAL A 156 -10.40 0.00 2.21
C VAL A 156 -11.68 0.80 2.03
N ILE A 157 -11.56 2.00 1.47
CA ILE A 157 -12.69 2.89 1.19
C ILE A 157 -13.29 2.58 -0.19
N ALA A 158 -12.44 2.25 -1.17
CA ALA A 158 -12.84 1.91 -2.54
C ALA A 158 -11.85 0.94 -3.17
N GLY A 159 -12.30 0.16 -4.14
CA GLY A 159 -11.49 -0.84 -4.84
C GLY A 159 -11.14 -2.04 -3.97
N THR A 160 -10.05 -2.71 -4.30
CA THR A 160 -9.61 -3.94 -3.61
C THR A 160 -8.10 -3.88 -3.35
N GLN A 161 -7.72 -4.24 -2.13
CA GLN A 161 -6.34 -4.37 -1.69
C GLN A 161 -6.00 -5.83 -1.47
N CYS A 162 -4.85 -6.27 -1.96
CA CYS A 162 -4.27 -7.55 -1.63
C CYS A 162 -2.92 -7.35 -0.98
N LEU A 163 -2.69 -7.99 0.14
CA LEU A 163 -1.40 -8.10 0.80
C LEU A 163 -0.88 -9.52 0.63
N GLU A 164 0.37 -9.65 0.18
CA GLU A 164 1.08 -10.91 0.11
C GLU A 164 2.20 -10.95 1.13
N THR A 165 2.28 -12.04 1.89
CA THR A 165 3.31 -12.33 2.90
C THR A 165 3.81 -13.76 2.74
N PRO A 166 4.89 -14.20 3.43
CA PRO A 166 5.30 -15.61 3.45
C PRO A 166 4.21 -16.58 3.92
N ALA A 167 3.27 -16.11 4.77
CA ALA A 167 2.17 -16.90 5.30
C ALA A 167 0.97 -17.03 4.34
N GLY A 168 0.94 -16.26 3.25
CA GLY A 168 -0.16 -16.23 2.29
C GLY A 168 -0.64 -14.83 1.95
N ILE A 169 -1.88 -14.73 1.45
CA ILE A 169 -2.50 -13.48 1.04
C ILE A 169 -3.63 -13.07 1.97
N ILE A 170 -3.81 -11.75 2.10
CA ILE A 170 -5.00 -11.14 2.72
C ILE A 170 -5.62 -10.22 1.67
N VAL A 171 -6.88 -10.42 1.36
CA VAL A 171 -7.63 -9.58 0.42
C VAL A 171 -8.70 -8.82 1.19
N ALA A 172 -8.78 -7.51 1.00
CA ALA A 172 -9.82 -6.66 1.55
C ALA A 172 -10.43 -5.78 0.45
N ARG A 173 -11.76 -5.66 0.46
CA ARG A 173 -12.56 -4.84 -0.46
C ARG A 173 -13.08 -3.59 0.24
N ALA A 174 -13.72 -2.72 -0.53
CA ALA A 174 -14.41 -1.55 0.03
C ALA A 174 -15.31 -1.94 1.21
N GLY A 175 -15.16 -1.25 2.34
CA GLY A 175 -15.86 -1.53 3.60
C GLY A 175 -15.14 -2.53 4.51
N GLU A 176 -14.06 -3.15 4.08
CA GLU A 176 -13.31 -4.14 4.84
C GLU A 176 -11.98 -3.58 5.36
N GLY A 177 -11.52 -4.12 6.48
CA GLY A 177 -10.20 -3.84 7.05
C GLY A 177 -9.45 -5.11 7.36
N ALA A 178 -8.14 -4.99 7.53
CA ALA A 178 -7.29 -6.10 7.92
C ALA A 178 -6.11 -5.65 8.77
N VAL A 179 -5.46 -6.61 9.43
CA VAL A 179 -4.27 -6.42 10.27
C VAL A 179 -3.15 -7.32 9.79
N VAL A 180 -1.94 -6.79 9.78
CA VAL A 180 -0.68 -7.53 9.64
C VAL A 180 0.07 -7.43 10.96
N PRO A 181 0.54 -8.55 11.53
CA PRO A 181 1.37 -8.52 12.72
C PRO A 181 2.74 -7.89 12.41
N GLU A 182 3.45 -7.52 13.47
CA GLU A 182 4.85 -7.09 13.38
C GLU A 182 5.72 -8.15 12.69
N GLY A 183 6.60 -7.72 11.82
CA GLY A 183 7.79 -8.45 11.40
C GLY A 183 7.77 -9.14 10.04
N PRO A 184 6.69 -9.77 9.53
CA PRO A 184 6.80 -10.46 8.25
C PRO A 184 7.04 -9.47 7.09
N PRO A 185 7.90 -9.84 6.11
CA PRO A 185 7.99 -9.10 4.88
C PRO A 185 6.66 -9.16 4.12
N MET A 186 6.31 -8.07 3.44
CA MET A 186 5.04 -7.94 2.75
C MET A 186 5.14 -7.11 1.48
N ARG A 187 4.21 -7.35 0.55
CA ARG A 187 3.93 -6.49 -0.59
C ARG A 187 2.43 -6.24 -0.68
N LEU A 188 2.06 -4.97 -0.67
CA LEU A 188 0.69 -4.53 -0.81
C LEU A 188 0.42 -4.14 -2.26
N SER A 189 -0.70 -4.62 -2.83
CA SER A 189 -1.08 -4.40 -4.22
C SER A 189 -2.52 -3.91 -4.33
N SER A 190 -2.77 -3.01 -5.29
CA SER A 190 -4.12 -2.70 -5.77
C SER A 190 -4.50 -3.73 -6.83
N VAL A 191 -5.60 -4.45 -6.64
CA VAL A 191 -6.05 -5.53 -7.52
C VAL A 191 -7.44 -5.24 -8.08
N GLY A 192 -7.81 -5.93 -9.19
CA GLY A 192 -9.05 -5.64 -9.92
C GLY A 192 -8.90 -4.42 -10.82
N ASN A 193 -10.01 -3.79 -11.20
CA ASN A 193 -10.10 -2.71 -12.22
C ASN A 193 -10.48 -1.34 -11.65
N GLU A 194 -10.65 -1.25 -10.35
CA GLU A 194 -11.00 0.01 -9.69
C GLU A 194 -9.82 0.66 -9.01
N MET A 195 -9.83 1.99 -8.94
CA MET A 195 -8.88 2.74 -8.13
C MET A 195 -9.04 2.37 -6.66
N ARG A 196 -8.00 1.83 -6.03
CA ARG A 196 -8.01 1.57 -4.60
C ARG A 196 -7.79 2.86 -3.81
N ARG A 197 -8.67 3.10 -2.82
CA ARG A 197 -8.51 4.13 -1.80
C ARG A 197 -8.55 3.49 -0.44
N SER A 198 -7.59 3.80 0.40
CA SER A 198 -7.52 3.27 1.76
C SER A 198 -6.91 4.25 2.73
N VAL A 199 -7.27 4.10 3.99
CA VAL A 199 -6.55 4.68 5.13
C VAL A 199 -5.81 3.57 5.85
N LEU A 200 -4.63 3.92 6.40
CA LEU A 200 -3.68 2.97 6.98
C LEU A 200 -3.21 3.49 8.33
N LEU A 201 -2.88 2.55 9.20
CA LEU A 201 -2.20 2.77 10.46
C LEU A 201 -1.00 1.84 10.54
N VAL A 202 0.18 2.38 10.80
CA VAL A 202 1.33 1.62 11.29
C VAL A 202 1.57 2.03 12.73
N LEU A 203 1.47 1.07 13.64
CA LEU A 203 1.73 1.27 15.07
C LEU A 203 3.12 0.69 15.37
N HIS A 204 4.16 1.52 15.29
CA HIS A 204 5.54 1.04 15.34
C HIS A 204 6.26 1.39 16.64
N ASP A 205 7.26 0.60 16.97
CA ASP A 205 8.21 0.89 18.06
C ASP A 205 8.91 2.23 17.79
N ALA A 206 8.82 3.16 18.75
CA ALA A 206 9.40 4.51 18.64
C ALA A 206 10.93 4.54 18.53
N SER A 207 11.61 3.45 18.90
CA SER A 207 13.07 3.33 18.82
C SER A 207 13.59 2.90 17.44
N HIS A 208 12.68 2.57 16.51
CA HIS A 208 13.02 2.09 15.17
C HIS A 208 12.39 2.96 14.07
N PRO A 209 13.01 3.01 12.87
CA PRO A 209 12.32 3.53 11.68
C PRO A 209 11.00 2.78 11.47
N TRP A 210 9.94 3.50 11.10
CA TRP A 210 8.59 2.94 10.95
C TRP A 210 8.47 1.85 9.85
N VAL A 211 9.41 1.82 8.91
CA VAL A 211 9.46 0.88 7.78
C VAL A 211 10.90 0.47 7.49
N HIS A 212 11.10 -0.79 7.16
CA HIS A 212 12.37 -1.34 6.71
C HIS A 212 12.18 -2.03 5.35
N PRO A 213 13.05 -1.78 4.36
CA PRO A 213 13.11 -2.61 3.16
C PRO A 213 13.40 -4.06 3.53
N ALA A 214 12.77 -5.00 2.86
CA ALA A 214 13.04 -6.42 3.00
C ALA A 214 13.55 -6.97 1.66
N THR A 215 14.69 -7.67 1.69
CA THR A 215 15.35 -8.23 0.50
C THR A 215 15.53 -9.74 0.57
N ASP A 216 15.10 -10.34 1.66
CA ASP A 216 15.21 -11.76 1.99
C ASP A 216 13.98 -12.59 1.59
N TRP A 217 12.98 -11.93 0.98
CA TRP A 217 11.76 -12.57 0.52
C TRP A 217 11.25 -11.93 -0.78
N GLU A 218 10.78 -12.77 -1.70
CA GLU A 218 10.14 -12.34 -2.94
C GLU A 218 8.68 -12.78 -2.99
N PRO A 219 7.75 -11.88 -3.38
CA PRO A 219 6.35 -12.23 -3.57
C PRO A 219 6.18 -13.26 -4.68
N LYS A 220 5.33 -14.25 -4.46
CA LYS A 220 5.00 -15.31 -5.43
C LYS A 220 3.99 -14.88 -6.49
N GLY A 221 3.44 -13.66 -6.37
CA GLY A 221 2.38 -13.17 -7.24
C GLY A 221 1.03 -13.86 -6.99
N ALA A 222 0.78 -14.26 -5.75
CA ALA A 222 -0.45 -14.97 -5.36
C ALA A 222 -1.69 -14.06 -5.29
N CYS A 223 -1.51 -12.73 -5.29
CA CYS A 223 -2.63 -11.78 -5.36
C CYS A 223 -3.40 -11.92 -6.67
N PRO A 224 -4.76 -11.85 -6.66
CA PRO A 224 -5.56 -11.82 -7.87
C PRO A 224 -5.18 -10.61 -8.75
N LYS A 225 -5.42 -10.75 -10.06
CA LYS A 225 -5.20 -9.66 -11.02
C LYS A 225 -6.38 -8.72 -11.07
#